data_c8b8f53ef812b09610f526a8240a1600
#
_entry.id   c8b8f53ef812b09610f526a8240a1600
#
_cell.length_a   1.000
_cell.length_b   1.000
_cell.length_c   1.000
_cell.angle_alpha   90.00
_cell.angle_beta   90.00
_cell.angle_gamma   90.00
#
_symmetry.space_group_name_H-M   'P 1'
#
loop_
_entity.id
_entity.type
_entity.pdbx_description
1 polymer ?
#
loop_
_entity_poly.entity_id
_entity_poly.type
_entity_poly.pdbx_seq_one_letter_code
_entity_poly.pdbx_strand_id
1 'polypeptide(L)'
;MKKWGSVSDSGDGFIDQGEDRIHDLIHDWNVMDGENKRTTPVEFDDETLRDGLQSPSVVDPPIEKKFEILRLMDKLGIHTANVGLPGAGPRAVEDVTRLCQLIVDEKLSITPNCAARTHENDIRAVAEISQKVGIPIECCTFIGSSPIRQYTEDWTLERMLEHTRFASDFCRQENIPQMYVTEDTTRAKPETIRALYSTAIELGARRLCVCDTVGHATPAGTRAVVKFVRDLADEHDTTIGVDWHGHRDRDLGIANCLAAIEAGADRVHGTALGVGERAGNAPMDQLLVNCKLLGWIDNDLTTLPAYVEAAGKALEVA
;
A
#
# COMPACT_ATOMS: atom_id res chain seq x y z
N MET A 1 3.20 49.58 -4.71
CA MET A 1 4.10 49.16 -3.61
C MET A 1 3.38 49.45 -2.32
N LYS A 2 2.78 48.48 -1.67
CA LYS A 2 2.22 48.64 -0.33
C LYS A 2 3.35 48.35 0.67
N LYS A 3 3.63 49.32 1.57
CA LYS A 3 4.64 49.21 2.61
C LYS A 3 4.24 48.17 3.64
N TRP A 4 5.10 47.22 3.92
CA TRP A 4 4.99 46.33 5.07
C TRP A 4 5.04 47.20 6.34
N GLY A 5 4.07 46.97 7.25
CA GLY A 5 4.01 47.70 8.51
C GLY A 5 5.25 47.38 9.37
N SER A 6 5.78 48.43 10.02
CA SER A 6 6.88 48.33 10.95
C SER A 6 6.51 47.48 12.18
N VAL A 7 7.27 46.40 12.38
CA VAL A 7 7.25 45.63 13.64
C VAL A 7 7.81 46.53 14.73
N SER A 8 7.02 46.88 15.74
CA SER A 8 7.50 47.59 16.95
C SER A 8 8.31 46.59 17.79
N ASP A 9 9.57 46.96 17.99
CA ASP A 9 10.49 46.26 18.89
C ASP A 9 10.04 46.50 20.35
N SER A 10 9.32 45.51 20.93
CA SER A 10 9.12 45.38 22.36
C SER A 10 9.69 44.02 22.76
N GLY A 11 10.95 44.10 23.23
CA GLY A 11 11.63 42.93 23.80
C GLY A 11 10.91 42.45 25.05
N ASP A 12 10.20 41.36 24.92
CA ASP A 12 9.82 40.50 26.04
C ASP A 12 9.83 39.03 25.55
N GLY A 13 10.51 38.23 26.36
CA GLY A 13 11.02 36.91 26.15
C GLY A 13 10.08 35.95 25.42
N PHE A 14 10.65 35.25 24.46
CA PHE A 14 10.17 34.00 23.93
C PHE A 14 10.22 32.92 25.02
N ILE A 15 9.24 32.92 25.92
CA ILE A 15 9.02 31.76 26.81
C ILE A 15 7.51 31.56 26.99
N ASP A 16 7.03 30.40 26.53
CA ASP A 16 5.87 29.67 26.98
C ASP A 16 4.49 30.37 26.93
N GLN A 17 3.89 30.38 25.78
CA GLN A 17 2.43 30.42 25.67
C GLN A 17 1.99 29.46 24.55
N GLY A 18 1.47 28.32 24.97
CA GLY A 18 0.61 27.34 24.35
C GLY A 18 0.55 27.17 22.82
N GLU A 19 0.24 25.99 22.41
CA GLU A 19 0.08 25.47 21.03
C GLU A 19 -0.72 26.39 20.08
N ASP A 20 -1.54 27.33 20.60
CA ASP A 20 -2.38 28.23 19.81
C ASP A 20 -1.62 29.33 19.03
N ARG A 21 -0.37 29.66 19.38
CA ARG A 21 0.38 30.76 18.73
C ARG A 21 1.18 30.34 17.49
N ILE A 22 1.42 29.06 17.27
CA ILE A 22 2.15 28.62 16.08
C ILE A 22 1.33 28.89 14.81
N HIS A 23 0.01 28.77 14.88
CA HIS A 23 -0.89 29.09 13.79
C HIS A 23 -0.87 30.58 13.35
N ASP A 24 -0.46 31.48 14.25
CA ASP A 24 -0.35 32.91 13.91
C ASP A 24 0.98 33.28 13.23
N LEU A 25 1.97 32.37 13.26
CA LEU A 25 3.30 32.62 12.68
C LEU A 25 3.38 32.32 11.18
N ILE A 26 2.49 31.48 10.68
CA ILE A 26 2.42 31.11 9.27
C ILE A 26 0.97 31.20 8.79
N HIS A 27 0.80 31.50 7.50
CA HIS A 27 -0.49 31.32 6.83
C HIS A 27 -0.44 30.01 6.03
N ASP A 28 -1.24 29.03 6.45
CA ASP A 28 -1.26 27.74 5.78
C ASP A 28 -2.25 27.71 4.60
N TRP A 29 -1.72 27.83 3.40
CA TRP A 29 -2.49 27.74 2.17
C TRP A 29 -3.05 26.34 1.88
N ASN A 30 -2.64 25.31 2.63
CA ASN A 30 -3.18 23.95 2.47
C ASN A 30 -4.51 23.79 3.22
N VAL A 31 -4.81 24.66 4.18
CA VAL A 31 -6.07 24.67 4.91
C VAL A 31 -7.06 25.55 4.17
N MET A 32 -7.85 24.97 3.28
CA MET A 32 -9.00 25.60 2.68
C MET A 32 -10.23 25.31 3.54
N ASP A 33 -11.14 26.28 3.69
CA ASP A 33 -12.32 26.18 4.55
C ASP A 33 -13.10 24.87 4.31
N GLY A 34 -12.92 23.91 5.20
CA GLY A 34 -13.73 22.69 5.31
C GLY A 34 -13.30 21.50 4.46
N GLU A 35 -12.27 21.58 3.64
CA GLU A 35 -12.01 20.54 2.62
C GLU A 35 -11.12 19.36 3.05
N ASN A 36 -10.38 19.40 4.16
CA ASN A 36 -9.36 18.37 4.44
C ASN A 36 -9.60 17.49 5.66
N LYS A 37 -10.79 17.50 6.26
CA LYS A 37 -11.08 16.59 7.38
C LYS A 37 -11.57 15.23 6.87
N ARG A 38 -10.60 14.32 6.64
CA ARG A 38 -10.95 12.91 6.48
C ARG A 38 -11.58 12.38 7.78
N THR A 39 -12.70 11.66 7.64
CA THR A 39 -13.41 11.06 8.79
C THR A 39 -13.06 9.58 8.98
N THR A 40 -12.45 8.94 8.00
CA THR A 40 -12.04 7.53 8.05
C THR A 40 -10.53 7.40 8.20
N PRO A 41 -10.02 6.48 9.02
CA PRO A 41 -8.58 6.21 9.13
C PRO A 41 -7.95 5.86 7.79
N VAL A 42 -6.66 6.17 7.62
CA VAL A 42 -5.84 5.73 6.48
C VAL A 42 -5.05 4.52 6.94
N GLU A 43 -5.14 3.42 6.19
CA GLU A 43 -4.30 2.25 6.40
C GLU A 43 -3.07 2.29 5.48
N PHE A 44 -1.99 1.63 5.90
CA PHE A 44 -0.76 1.49 5.12
C PHE A 44 -0.40 0.02 4.96
N ASP A 45 0.02 -0.33 3.74
CA ASP A 45 0.66 -1.61 3.41
C ASP A 45 2.12 -1.38 3.02
N ASP A 46 3.04 -1.97 3.76
CA ASP A 46 4.46 -1.85 3.45
C ASP A 46 4.92 -3.05 2.61
N GLU A 47 5.36 -2.77 1.41
CA GLU A 47 5.80 -3.77 0.45
C GLU A 47 7.34 -3.85 0.30
N THR A 48 8.11 -3.30 1.24
CA THR A 48 9.58 -3.32 1.21
C THR A 48 10.13 -4.73 1.07
N LEU A 49 9.54 -5.69 1.79
CA LEU A 49 10.02 -7.08 1.85
C LEU A 49 9.54 -7.97 0.67
N ARG A 50 8.74 -7.42 -0.24
CA ARG A 50 8.31 -8.10 -1.46
C ARG A 50 8.62 -7.27 -2.71
N ASP A 51 7.87 -6.19 -2.97
CA ASP A 51 8.04 -5.36 -4.17
C ASP A 51 9.35 -4.58 -4.14
N GLY A 52 9.72 -4.09 -2.96
CA GLY A 52 11.01 -3.46 -2.73
C GLY A 52 12.19 -4.34 -3.14
N LEU A 53 12.13 -5.64 -2.82
CA LEU A 53 13.18 -6.61 -3.16
C LEU A 53 13.20 -7.01 -4.64
N GLN A 54 12.22 -6.61 -5.44
CA GLN A 54 12.24 -6.80 -6.89
C GLN A 54 13.06 -5.73 -7.61
N SER A 55 13.54 -4.72 -6.90
CA SER A 55 14.44 -3.71 -7.45
C SER A 55 15.78 -4.36 -7.85
N PRO A 56 16.26 -4.11 -9.10
CA PRO A 56 17.58 -4.60 -9.51
C PRO A 56 18.75 -3.86 -8.81
N SER A 57 18.45 -2.80 -8.07
CA SER A 57 19.43 -1.92 -7.40
C SER A 57 19.59 -2.21 -5.91
N VAL A 58 18.92 -3.24 -5.39
CA VAL A 58 19.00 -3.62 -3.98
C VAL A 58 19.48 -5.07 -3.85
N VAL A 59 19.96 -5.42 -2.65
CA VAL A 59 20.26 -6.81 -2.29
C VAL A 59 19.11 -7.40 -1.50
N ASP A 60 18.88 -8.71 -1.63
CA ASP A 60 17.93 -9.44 -0.77
C ASP A 60 18.61 -9.73 0.57
N PRO A 61 18.22 -9.05 1.67
CA PRO A 61 18.94 -9.11 2.93
C PRO A 61 18.75 -10.44 3.65
N PRO A 62 19.68 -10.80 4.57
CA PRO A 62 19.46 -11.93 5.47
C PRO A 62 18.21 -11.71 6.33
N ILE A 63 17.61 -12.82 6.72
CA ILE A 63 16.30 -12.82 7.41
C ILE A 63 16.30 -12.00 8.71
N GLU A 64 17.43 -11.93 9.42
CA GLU A 64 17.56 -11.14 10.66
C GLU A 64 17.37 -9.65 10.39
N LYS A 65 17.77 -9.17 9.22
CA LYS A 65 17.55 -7.79 8.77
C LYS A 65 16.10 -7.56 8.35
N LYS A 66 15.47 -8.55 7.73
CA LYS A 66 14.02 -8.50 7.43
C LYS A 66 13.21 -8.43 8.74
N PHE A 67 13.60 -9.14 9.78
CA PHE A 67 13.00 -9.06 11.12
C PHE A 67 13.12 -7.65 11.73
N GLU A 68 14.30 -7.03 11.62
CA GLU A 68 14.52 -5.67 12.11
C GLU A 68 13.58 -4.66 11.42
N ILE A 69 13.47 -4.74 10.09
CA ILE A 69 12.58 -3.88 9.30
C ILE A 69 11.12 -4.12 9.69
N LEU A 70 10.66 -5.36 9.80
CA LEU A 70 9.28 -5.70 10.15
C LEU A 70 8.88 -5.17 11.54
N ARG A 71 9.79 -5.27 12.54
CA ARG A 71 9.55 -4.68 13.87
C ARG A 71 9.43 -3.15 13.84
N LEU A 72 10.15 -2.50 12.94
CA LEU A 72 10.09 -1.04 12.79
C LEU A 72 8.81 -0.62 12.06
N MET A 73 8.34 -1.39 11.08
CA MET A 73 7.02 -1.21 10.47
C MET A 73 5.90 -1.25 11.54
N ASP A 74 5.92 -2.27 12.40
CA ASP A 74 4.94 -2.41 13.48
C ASP A 74 4.97 -1.23 14.46
N LYS A 75 6.17 -0.77 14.86
CA LYS A 75 6.33 0.39 15.75
C LYS A 75 5.85 1.70 15.13
N LEU A 76 5.90 1.84 13.82
CA LEU A 76 5.37 3.00 13.09
C LEU A 76 3.84 2.95 12.95
N GLY A 77 3.20 1.85 13.37
CA GLY A 77 1.77 1.65 13.23
C GLY A 77 1.35 1.40 11.78
N ILE A 78 2.24 0.81 10.98
CA ILE A 78 1.89 0.31 9.65
C ILE A 78 0.98 -0.90 9.83
N HIS A 79 -0.15 -0.94 9.12
CA HIS A 79 -1.23 -1.89 9.38
C HIS A 79 -0.94 -3.27 8.82
N THR A 80 -0.37 -3.31 7.61
CA THR A 80 -0.07 -4.56 6.91
C THR A 80 1.33 -4.52 6.28
N ALA A 81 1.92 -5.70 6.12
CA ALA A 81 3.18 -5.86 5.40
C ALA A 81 3.08 -6.97 4.38
N ASN A 82 3.48 -6.69 3.14
CA ASN A 82 3.67 -7.72 2.13
C ASN A 82 5.01 -8.40 2.39
N VAL A 83 4.94 -9.60 2.97
CA VAL A 83 6.12 -10.32 3.46
C VAL A 83 6.74 -11.25 2.42
N GLY A 84 6.19 -11.31 1.21
CA GLY A 84 6.82 -12.05 0.12
C GLY A 84 5.87 -12.64 -0.92
N LEU A 85 6.46 -13.42 -1.82
CA LEU A 85 5.79 -14.21 -2.86
C LEU A 85 6.19 -15.68 -2.68
N PRO A 86 5.47 -16.48 -1.85
CA PRO A 86 5.84 -17.88 -1.59
C PRO A 86 5.94 -18.74 -2.85
N GLY A 87 5.12 -18.45 -3.87
CA GLY A 87 5.16 -19.12 -5.17
C GLY A 87 6.47 -18.93 -5.95
N ALA A 88 7.37 -18.06 -5.51
CA ALA A 88 8.69 -17.88 -6.13
C ALA A 88 9.67 -19.01 -5.79
N GLY A 89 9.40 -19.83 -4.77
CA GLY A 89 10.20 -21.00 -4.46
C GLY A 89 10.51 -21.24 -2.99
N PRO A 90 11.27 -22.27 -2.66
CA PRO A 90 11.46 -22.73 -1.27
C PRO A 90 12.04 -21.68 -0.33
N ARG A 91 12.98 -20.85 -0.80
CA ARG A 91 13.54 -19.75 0.03
C ARG A 91 12.49 -18.74 0.39
N ALA A 92 11.62 -18.35 -0.56
CA ALA A 92 10.53 -17.41 -0.28
C ALA A 92 9.52 -18.01 0.72
N VAL A 93 9.20 -19.30 0.62
CA VAL A 93 8.37 -20.03 1.58
C VAL A 93 9.01 -20.01 2.98
N GLU A 94 10.31 -20.24 3.09
CA GLU A 94 11.04 -20.21 4.37
C GLU A 94 11.02 -18.81 4.99
N ASP A 95 11.39 -17.79 4.22
CA ASP A 95 11.44 -16.40 4.70
C ASP A 95 10.06 -15.91 5.16
N VAL A 96 9.01 -16.13 4.36
CA VAL A 96 7.63 -15.78 4.74
C VAL A 96 7.19 -16.52 5.99
N THR A 97 7.47 -17.84 6.09
CA THR A 97 7.15 -18.60 7.30
C THR A 97 7.82 -18.00 8.53
N ARG A 98 9.09 -17.66 8.45
CA ARG A 98 9.86 -17.07 9.56
C ARG A 98 9.38 -15.67 9.93
N LEU A 99 9.02 -14.83 8.95
CA LEU A 99 8.45 -13.50 9.19
C LEU A 99 7.09 -13.59 9.88
N CYS A 100 6.21 -14.46 9.40
CA CYS A 100 4.91 -14.69 10.05
C CYS A 100 5.07 -15.29 11.46
N GLN A 101 6.05 -16.19 11.67
CA GLN A 101 6.33 -16.73 13.01
C GLN A 101 6.82 -15.64 13.97
N LEU A 102 7.66 -14.69 13.50
CA LEU A 102 8.07 -13.53 14.30
C LEU A 102 6.87 -12.69 14.76
N ILE A 103 5.90 -12.44 13.86
CA ILE A 103 4.66 -11.72 14.22
C ILE A 103 3.94 -12.41 15.37
N VAL A 104 3.84 -13.74 15.33
CA VAL A 104 3.20 -14.55 16.39
C VAL A 104 4.00 -14.49 17.69
N ASP A 105 5.31 -14.77 17.63
CA ASP A 105 6.17 -14.91 18.80
C ASP A 105 6.31 -13.58 19.56
N GLU A 106 6.41 -12.47 18.85
CA GLU A 106 6.56 -11.15 19.44
C GLU A 106 5.24 -10.40 19.60
N LYS A 107 4.11 -11.01 19.16
CA LYS A 107 2.77 -10.43 19.23
C LYS A 107 2.69 -9.05 18.56
N LEU A 108 3.31 -8.94 17.39
CA LEU A 108 3.24 -7.72 16.61
C LEU A 108 1.80 -7.48 16.16
N SER A 109 1.41 -6.21 16.03
CA SER A 109 0.07 -5.82 15.62
C SER A 109 -0.12 -5.83 14.09
N ILE A 110 0.98 -5.79 13.35
CA ILE A 110 1.00 -5.78 11.89
C ILE A 110 0.46 -7.09 11.32
N THR A 111 -0.41 -7.00 10.32
CA THR A 111 -0.99 -8.17 9.65
C THR A 111 -0.19 -8.51 8.39
N PRO A 112 0.24 -9.78 8.21
CA PRO A 112 0.98 -10.17 7.02
C PRO A 112 0.07 -10.36 5.81
N ASN A 113 0.56 -9.99 4.64
CA ASN A 113 0.00 -10.39 3.36
C ASN A 113 1.07 -10.95 2.43
N CYS A 114 0.67 -11.68 1.40
CA CYS A 114 1.56 -12.29 0.43
C CYS A 114 1.00 -12.16 -0.97
N ALA A 115 1.85 -11.79 -1.93
CA ALA A 115 1.50 -11.84 -3.33
C ALA A 115 1.35 -13.29 -3.83
N ALA A 116 0.37 -13.52 -4.70
CA ALA A 116 0.13 -14.81 -5.36
C ALA A 116 -0.44 -14.57 -6.76
N ARG A 117 0.11 -15.24 -7.77
CA ARG A 117 -0.57 -15.30 -9.08
C ARG A 117 -1.90 -16.01 -8.92
N THR A 118 -2.82 -15.77 -9.84
CA THR A 118 -4.11 -16.50 -9.90
C THR A 118 -3.92 -17.99 -10.30
N HIS A 119 -3.04 -18.68 -9.58
CA HIS A 119 -2.61 -20.04 -9.83
C HIS A 119 -2.58 -20.84 -8.52
N GLU A 120 -3.01 -22.12 -8.58
CA GLU A 120 -3.16 -22.99 -7.42
C GLU A 120 -1.89 -23.07 -6.55
N ASN A 121 -0.73 -23.31 -7.16
CA ASN A 121 0.50 -23.51 -6.39
C ASN A 121 0.90 -22.26 -5.58
N ASP A 122 0.63 -21.06 -6.11
CA ASP A 122 0.96 -19.82 -5.41
C ASP A 122 0.02 -19.60 -4.22
N ILE A 123 -1.29 -19.76 -4.43
CA ILE A 123 -2.29 -19.56 -3.38
C ILE A 123 -2.19 -20.66 -2.31
N ARG A 124 -1.96 -21.90 -2.72
CA ARG A 124 -1.76 -23.04 -1.80
C ARG A 124 -0.57 -22.80 -0.88
N ALA A 125 0.55 -22.28 -1.38
CA ALA A 125 1.71 -21.98 -0.56
C ALA A 125 1.39 -20.94 0.55
N VAL A 126 0.58 -19.92 0.25
CA VAL A 126 0.10 -18.95 1.27
C VAL A 126 -0.79 -19.65 2.30
N ALA A 127 -1.73 -20.49 1.84
CA ALA A 127 -2.64 -21.23 2.73
C ALA A 127 -1.88 -22.16 3.68
N GLU A 128 -0.90 -22.92 3.17
CA GLU A 128 -0.09 -23.83 3.97
C GLU A 128 0.74 -23.10 5.04
N ILE A 129 1.32 -21.93 4.68
CA ILE A 129 2.04 -21.11 5.65
C ILE A 129 1.08 -20.57 6.72
N SER A 130 -0.07 -20.02 6.32
CA SER A 130 -1.09 -19.51 7.24
C SER A 130 -1.53 -20.58 8.24
N GLN A 131 -1.83 -21.79 7.77
CA GLN A 131 -2.19 -22.93 8.61
C GLN A 131 -1.06 -23.35 9.55
N LYS A 132 0.18 -23.36 9.04
CA LYS A 132 1.37 -23.78 9.81
C LYS A 132 1.69 -22.81 10.95
N VAL A 133 1.58 -21.50 10.73
CA VAL A 133 1.89 -20.48 11.74
C VAL A 133 0.69 -20.11 12.59
N GLY A 134 -0.53 -20.48 12.17
CA GLY A 134 -1.76 -20.31 12.94
C GLY A 134 -2.31 -18.88 12.94
N ILE A 135 -1.95 -18.04 11.98
CA ILE A 135 -2.52 -16.69 11.79
C ILE A 135 -3.03 -16.53 10.36
N PRO A 136 -4.06 -15.70 10.13
CA PRO A 136 -4.50 -15.38 8.78
C PRO A 136 -3.40 -14.59 8.04
N ILE A 137 -3.14 -14.98 6.78
CA ILE A 137 -2.29 -14.24 5.85
C ILE A 137 -3.21 -13.79 4.70
N GLU A 138 -3.31 -12.49 4.45
CA GLU A 138 -4.10 -11.97 3.32
C GLU A 138 -3.41 -12.38 2.01
N CYS A 139 -4.13 -13.11 1.16
CA CYS A 139 -3.62 -13.56 -0.14
C CYS A 139 -3.92 -12.49 -1.20
N CYS A 140 -2.88 -11.82 -1.67
CA CYS A 140 -2.97 -10.79 -2.69
C CYS A 140 -2.90 -11.43 -4.07
N THR A 141 -4.06 -11.94 -4.56
CA THR A 141 -4.11 -12.63 -5.85
C THR A 141 -4.13 -11.62 -7.00
N PHE A 142 -3.15 -11.70 -7.91
CA PHE A 142 -3.00 -10.71 -8.96
C PHE A 142 -3.12 -11.27 -10.38
N ILE A 143 -3.69 -10.43 -11.29
CA ILE A 143 -3.81 -10.69 -12.72
C ILE A 143 -3.67 -9.40 -13.52
N GLY A 144 -3.05 -9.45 -14.69
CA GLY A 144 -2.94 -8.29 -15.58
C GLY A 144 -4.28 -7.94 -16.23
N SER A 145 -4.67 -6.65 -16.22
CA SER A 145 -6.00 -6.21 -16.66
C SER A 145 -6.02 -5.31 -17.89
N SER A 146 -4.89 -4.70 -18.26
CA SER A 146 -4.85 -3.76 -19.38
C SER A 146 -4.93 -4.44 -20.76
N PRO A 147 -5.37 -3.73 -21.80
CA PRO A 147 -5.34 -4.24 -23.18
C PRO A 147 -3.95 -4.68 -23.65
N ILE A 148 -2.88 -4.05 -23.14
CA ILE A 148 -1.50 -4.46 -23.43
C ILE A 148 -1.21 -5.83 -22.86
N ARG A 149 -1.64 -6.11 -21.60
CA ARG A 149 -1.47 -7.43 -20.98
C ARG A 149 -2.29 -8.48 -21.71
N GLN A 150 -3.53 -8.18 -22.05
CA GLN A 150 -4.38 -9.08 -22.84
C GLN A 150 -3.74 -9.43 -24.19
N TYR A 151 -3.18 -8.45 -24.88
CA TYR A 151 -2.50 -8.67 -26.14
C TYR A 151 -1.23 -9.53 -25.99
N THR A 152 -0.41 -9.24 -24.98
CA THR A 152 0.88 -9.92 -24.79
C THR A 152 0.70 -11.39 -24.36
N GLU A 153 -0.30 -11.66 -23.51
CA GLU A 153 -0.59 -13.00 -22.97
C GLU A 153 -1.59 -13.79 -23.84
N ASP A 154 -2.09 -13.16 -24.92
CA ASP A 154 -3.19 -13.71 -25.73
C ASP A 154 -4.42 -14.09 -24.87
N TRP A 155 -4.78 -13.22 -23.96
CA TRP A 155 -5.88 -13.44 -23.01
C TRP A 155 -7.15 -12.73 -23.44
N THR A 156 -8.25 -13.48 -23.48
CA THR A 156 -9.60 -12.92 -23.55
C THR A 156 -10.10 -12.54 -22.16
N LEU A 157 -11.09 -11.66 -22.10
CA LEU A 157 -11.75 -11.33 -20.84
C LEU A 157 -12.30 -12.59 -20.14
N GLU A 158 -12.89 -13.53 -20.92
CA GLU A 158 -13.42 -14.78 -20.34
C GLU A 158 -12.33 -15.60 -19.66
N ARG A 159 -11.17 -15.74 -20.28
CA ARG A 159 -10.03 -16.46 -19.67
C ARG A 159 -9.58 -15.76 -18.38
N MET A 160 -9.54 -14.43 -18.34
CA MET A 160 -9.22 -13.69 -17.13
C MET A 160 -10.25 -13.93 -16.02
N LEU A 161 -11.54 -13.99 -16.39
CA LEU A 161 -12.63 -14.32 -15.48
C LEU A 161 -12.54 -15.76 -14.95
N GLU A 162 -12.11 -16.71 -15.77
CA GLU A 162 -11.85 -18.09 -15.33
C GLU A 162 -10.75 -18.13 -14.26
N HIS A 163 -9.63 -17.43 -14.48
CA HIS A 163 -8.56 -17.32 -13.49
C HIS A 163 -9.03 -16.63 -12.21
N THR A 164 -9.83 -15.57 -12.33
CA THR A 164 -10.41 -14.86 -11.18
C THR A 164 -11.31 -15.76 -10.37
N ARG A 165 -12.26 -16.48 -11.03
CA ARG A 165 -13.16 -17.44 -10.37
C ARG A 165 -12.36 -18.51 -9.63
N PHE A 166 -11.38 -19.10 -10.32
CA PHE A 166 -10.53 -20.11 -9.70
C PHE A 166 -9.83 -19.60 -8.44
N ALA A 167 -9.15 -18.46 -8.54
CA ALA A 167 -8.37 -17.91 -7.42
C ALA A 167 -9.26 -17.54 -6.22
N SER A 168 -10.39 -16.88 -6.46
CA SER A 168 -11.30 -16.47 -5.40
C SER A 168 -12.01 -17.65 -4.75
N ASP A 169 -12.45 -18.64 -5.53
CA ASP A 169 -13.03 -19.88 -5.00
C ASP A 169 -12.00 -20.65 -4.16
N PHE A 170 -10.75 -20.71 -4.60
CA PHE A 170 -9.69 -21.39 -3.87
C PHE A 170 -9.40 -20.70 -2.51
N CYS A 171 -9.25 -19.36 -2.49
CA CYS A 171 -9.09 -18.62 -1.26
C CYS A 171 -10.25 -18.86 -0.28
N ARG A 172 -11.49 -18.87 -0.78
CA ARG A 172 -12.69 -19.16 0.00
C ARG A 172 -12.71 -20.58 0.56
N GLN A 173 -12.31 -21.57 -0.24
CA GLN A 173 -12.25 -23.00 0.19
C GLN A 173 -11.18 -23.22 1.27
N GLU A 174 -10.03 -22.58 1.14
CA GLU A 174 -8.94 -22.65 2.12
C GLU A 174 -9.16 -21.71 3.33
N ASN A 175 -10.25 -20.94 3.35
CA ASN A 175 -10.58 -19.97 4.40
C ASN A 175 -9.47 -18.94 4.67
N ILE A 176 -8.85 -18.44 3.59
CA ILE A 176 -7.84 -17.36 3.65
C ILE A 176 -8.45 -16.05 3.14
N PRO A 177 -8.19 -14.91 3.81
CA PRO A 177 -8.66 -13.61 3.33
C PRO A 177 -8.00 -13.29 1.99
N GLN A 178 -8.79 -12.68 1.09
CA GLN A 178 -8.32 -12.32 -0.25
C GLN A 178 -8.37 -10.81 -0.46
N MET A 179 -7.22 -10.25 -0.85
CA MET A 179 -7.15 -9.01 -1.62
C MET A 179 -7.03 -9.37 -3.09
N TYR A 180 -8.00 -8.93 -3.90
CA TYR A 180 -7.95 -9.15 -5.34
C TYR A 180 -7.28 -7.97 -6.04
N VAL A 181 -6.22 -8.24 -6.79
CA VAL A 181 -5.31 -7.24 -7.37
C VAL A 181 -5.37 -7.30 -8.89
N THR A 182 -5.56 -6.16 -9.54
CA THR A 182 -5.38 -6.08 -10.99
C THR A 182 -4.13 -5.27 -11.32
N GLU A 183 -3.14 -5.94 -11.95
CA GLU A 183 -1.98 -5.21 -12.49
C GLU A 183 -2.41 -4.31 -13.65
N ASP A 184 -1.77 -3.15 -13.73
CA ASP A 184 -1.99 -2.18 -14.81
C ASP A 184 -3.44 -1.68 -14.92
N THR A 185 -4.09 -1.53 -13.76
CA THR A 185 -5.48 -1.08 -13.66
C THR A 185 -5.67 0.30 -14.28
N THR A 186 -4.70 1.19 -14.12
CA THR A 186 -4.77 2.58 -14.61
C THR A 186 -4.81 2.71 -16.12
N ARG A 187 -4.53 1.61 -16.87
CA ARG A 187 -4.65 1.53 -18.33
C ARG A 187 -5.69 0.51 -18.78
N ALA A 188 -6.40 -0.12 -17.85
CA ALA A 188 -7.47 -1.06 -18.17
C ALA A 188 -8.77 -0.34 -18.55
N LYS A 189 -9.62 -1.02 -19.33
CA LYS A 189 -10.94 -0.51 -19.69
C LYS A 189 -11.91 -0.64 -18.52
N PRO A 190 -12.81 0.33 -18.31
CA PRO A 190 -13.78 0.29 -17.21
C PRO A 190 -14.63 -0.99 -17.17
N GLU A 191 -15.05 -1.50 -18.33
CA GLU A 191 -15.82 -2.75 -18.41
C GLU A 191 -15.02 -3.97 -17.99
N THR A 192 -13.71 -4.01 -18.25
CA THR A 192 -12.81 -5.07 -17.79
C THR A 192 -12.63 -5.02 -16.28
N ILE A 193 -12.38 -3.81 -15.74
CA ILE A 193 -12.24 -3.60 -14.29
C ILE A 193 -13.54 -4.05 -13.57
N ARG A 194 -14.70 -3.57 -14.05
CA ARG A 194 -16.00 -3.93 -13.46
C ARG A 194 -16.21 -5.46 -13.46
N ALA A 195 -15.98 -6.12 -14.58
CA ALA A 195 -16.18 -7.55 -14.69
C ALA A 195 -15.30 -8.36 -13.73
N LEU A 196 -14.00 -8.02 -13.66
CA LEU A 196 -13.03 -8.72 -12.81
C LEU A 196 -13.33 -8.52 -11.32
N TYR A 197 -13.50 -7.26 -10.90
CA TYR A 197 -13.72 -6.94 -9.48
C TYR A 197 -15.08 -7.45 -8.99
N SER A 198 -16.18 -7.27 -9.77
CA SER A 198 -17.48 -7.83 -9.38
C SER A 198 -17.41 -9.35 -9.21
N THR A 199 -16.75 -10.06 -10.13
CA THR A 199 -16.58 -11.52 -10.01
C THR A 199 -15.81 -11.90 -8.74
N ALA A 200 -14.72 -11.19 -8.42
CA ALA A 200 -13.94 -11.47 -7.21
C ALA A 200 -14.76 -11.21 -5.93
N ILE A 201 -15.50 -10.10 -5.88
CA ILE A 201 -16.36 -9.74 -4.73
C ILE A 201 -17.44 -10.80 -4.51
N GLU A 202 -18.14 -11.19 -5.58
CA GLU A 202 -19.21 -12.21 -5.53
C GLU A 202 -18.70 -13.56 -5.00
N LEU A 203 -17.42 -13.86 -5.20
CA LEU A 203 -16.77 -15.08 -4.74
C LEU A 203 -16.04 -14.93 -3.39
N GLY A 204 -16.08 -13.78 -2.78
CA GLY A 204 -15.65 -13.61 -1.39
C GLY A 204 -14.45 -12.69 -1.15
N ALA A 205 -13.89 -12.06 -2.18
CA ALA A 205 -12.88 -11.03 -1.99
C ALA A 205 -13.45 -9.87 -1.14
N ARG A 206 -12.68 -9.41 -0.17
CA ARG A 206 -13.07 -8.32 0.73
C ARG A 206 -12.23 -7.07 0.56
N ARG A 207 -11.24 -7.13 -0.31
CA ARG A 207 -10.38 -6.00 -0.63
C ARG A 207 -10.01 -6.04 -2.12
N LEU A 208 -9.98 -4.86 -2.74
CA LEU A 208 -9.65 -4.65 -4.15
C LEU A 208 -8.45 -3.74 -4.24
N CYS A 209 -7.44 -4.10 -5.01
CA CYS A 209 -6.24 -3.26 -5.18
C CYS A 209 -6.15 -2.71 -6.60
N VAL A 210 -6.16 -1.39 -6.70
CA VAL A 210 -5.94 -0.63 -7.95
C VAL A 210 -4.46 -0.39 -8.12
N CYS A 211 -3.85 -0.92 -9.21
CA CYS A 211 -2.42 -0.78 -9.45
C CYS A 211 -2.09 0.19 -10.57
N ASP A 212 -1.23 1.16 -10.28
CA ASP A 212 -0.52 1.98 -11.26
C ASP A 212 0.86 1.38 -11.52
N THR A 213 0.84 0.19 -12.15
CA THR A 213 2.01 -0.68 -12.32
C THR A 213 3.18 0.00 -13.03
N VAL A 214 2.94 0.98 -13.90
CA VAL A 214 3.99 1.65 -14.69
C VAL A 214 4.07 3.17 -14.41
N GLY A 215 3.48 3.63 -13.30
CA GLY A 215 3.48 5.05 -12.95
C GLY A 215 2.81 5.93 -14.02
N HIS A 216 1.75 5.41 -14.67
CA HIS A 216 1.05 6.10 -15.78
C HIS A 216 0.13 7.20 -15.29
N ALA A 217 -0.50 7.01 -14.14
CA ALA A 217 -1.55 7.89 -13.66
C ALA A 217 -1.03 9.29 -13.27
N THR A 218 -1.90 10.28 -13.47
CA THR A 218 -1.79 11.59 -12.83
C THR A 218 -2.68 11.60 -11.58
N PRO A 219 -2.54 12.56 -10.64
CA PRO A 219 -3.45 12.66 -9.50
C PRO A 219 -4.94 12.72 -9.90
N ALA A 220 -5.26 13.39 -11.00
CA ALA A 220 -6.63 13.41 -11.52
C ALA A 220 -7.08 12.04 -12.03
N GLY A 221 -6.21 11.31 -12.74
CA GLY A 221 -6.48 9.94 -13.21
C GLY A 221 -6.61 8.96 -12.04
N THR A 222 -5.78 9.12 -11.01
CA THR A 222 -5.87 8.34 -9.78
C THR A 222 -7.22 8.53 -9.09
N ARG A 223 -7.66 9.79 -8.87
CA ARG A 223 -8.98 10.06 -8.31
C ARG A 223 -10.10 9.43 -9.14
N ALA A 224 -10.00 9.49 -10.46
CA ALA A 224 -11.03 8.95 -11.35
C ALA A 224 -11.15 7.43 -11.22
N VAL A 225 -10.03 6.68 -11.28
CA VAL A 225 -10.06 5.21 -11.21
C VAL A 225 -10.39 4.71 -9.81
N VAL A 226 -9.85 5.34 -8.76
CA VAL A 226 -10.16 4.95 -7.37
C VAL A 226 -11.63 5.20 -7.05
N LYS A 227 -12.16 6.39 -7.44
CA LYS A 227 -13.59 6.64 -7.27
C LYS A 227 -14.46 5.63 -8.01
N PHE A 228 -14.10 5.29 -9.24
CA PHE A 228 -14.82 4.28 -10.03
C PHE A 228 -14.85 2.92 -9.30
N VAL A 229 -13.70 2.50 -8.73
CA VAL A 229 -13.61 1.22 -8.01
C VAL A 229 -14.32 1.30 -6.65
N ARG A 230 -14.26 2.44 -5.95
CA ARG A 230 -15.00 2.65 -4.69
C ARG A 230 -16.52 2.58 -4.93
N ASP A 231 -17.01 3.29 -5.95
CA ASP A 231 -18.43 3.25 -6.30
C ASP A 231 -18.87 1.81 -6.65
N LEU A 232 -18.03 1.08 -7.40
CA LEU A 232 -18.28 -0.33 -7.73
C LEU A 232 -18.32 -1.23 -6.48
N ALA A 233 -17.38 -1.05 -5.56
CA ALA A 233 -17.34 -1.82 -4.31
C ALA A 233 -18.59 -1.54 -3.46
N ASP A 234 -18.99 -0.27 -3.36
CA ASP A 234 -20.18 0.16 -2.61
C ASP A 234 -21.51 -0.34 -3.21
N GLU A 235 -21.55 -0.55 -4.55
CA GLU A 235 -22.70 -1.21 -5.21
C GLU A 235 -22.90 -2.64 -4.69
N HIS A 236 -21.85 -3.33 -4.27
CA HIS A 236 -21.89 -4.68 -3.73
C HIS A 236 -21.99 -4.69 -2.19
N ASP A 237 -21.03 -4.07 -1.52
CA ASP A 237 -20.96 -4.01 -0.05
C ASP A 237 -20.02 -2.87 0.38
N THR A 238 -20.50 -1.93 1.19
CA THR A 238 -19.74 -0.78 1.69
C THR A 238 -18.56 -1.16 2.62
N THR A 239 -18.46 -2.42 3.05
CA THR A 239 -17.35 -2.92 3.88
C THR A 239 -16.16 -3.43 3.06
N ILE A 240 -16.28 -3.47 1.72
CA ILE A 240 -15.18 -3.88 0.85
C ILE A 240 -14.10 -2.79 0.82
N GLY A 241 -12.88 -3.15 1.18
CA GLY A 241 -11.75 -2.24 1.15
C GLY A 241 -11.26 -1.96 -0.27
N VAL A 242 -10.79 -0.73 -0.50
CA VAL A 242 -10.14 -0.33 -1.76
C VAL A 242 -8.74 0.16 -1.45
N ASP A 243 -7.77 -0.46 -2.12
CA ASP A 243 -6.35 -0.17 -1.98
C ASP A 243 -5.81 0.54 -3.22
N TRP A 244 -4.77 1.30 -3.01
CA TRP A 244 -3.96 1.89 -4.06
C TRP A 244 -2.51 1.43 -3.96
N HIS A 245 -2.01 0.83 -5.05
CA HIS A 245 -0.61 0.47 -5.23
C HIS A 245 -0.05 1.25 -6.43
N GLY A 246 1.05 1.99 -6.27
CA GLY A 246 1.55 2.83 -7.35
C GLY A 246 3.06 2.98 -7.40
N HIS A 247 3.60 2.87 -8.63
CA HIS A 247 5.00 3.14 -8.92
C HIS A 247 5.23 4.63 -9.24
N ARG A 248 6.48 5.07 -9.11
CA ARG A 248 6.85 6.48 -9.26
C ARG A 248 7.64 6.80 -10.54
N ASP A 249 7.37 6.09 -11.63
CA ASP A 249 8.08 6.30 -12.91
C ASP A 249 8.01 7.75 -13.43
N ARG A 250 6.98 8.51 -13.06
CA ARG A 250 6.82 9.94 -13.33
C ARG A 250 7.05 10.82 -12.11
N ASP A 251 7.62 10.27 -11.05
CA ASP A 251 7.81 10.92 -9.74
C ASP A 251 6.52 11.45 -9.09
N LEU A 252 5.39 10.79 -9.38
CA LEU A 252 4.06 11.15 -8.85
C LEU A 252 3.59 10.20 -7.72
N GLY A 253 4.46 9.32 -7.22
CA GLY A 253 4.09 8.28 -6.25
C GLY A 253 3.33 8.82 -5.04
N ILE A 254 3.90 9.78 -4.31
CA ILE A 254 3.23 10.41 -3.16
C ILE A 254 1.96 11.15 -3.57
N ALA A 255 2.03 11.99 -4.61
CA ALA A 255 0.88 12.77 -5.07
C ALA A 255 -0.30 11.88 -5.47
N ASN A 256 -0.03 10.73 -6.08
CA ASN A 256 -1.04 9.75 -6.43
C ASN A 256 -1.60 9.01 -5.20
N CYS A 257 -0.77 8.65 -4.21
CA CYS A 257 -1.25 8.08 -2.96
C CYS A 257 -2.21 9.04 -2.23
N LEU A 258 -1.85 10.33 -2.10
CA LEU A 258 -2.72 11.32 -1.48
C LEU A 258 -4.02 11.48 -2.27
N ALA A 259 -3.94 11.53 -3.60
CA ALA A 259 -5.12 11.60 -4.48
C ALA A 259 -6.02 10.37 -4.37
N ALA A 260 -5.44 9.17 -4.16
CA ALA A 260 -6.18 7.93 -3.94
C ALA A 260 -6.93 7.96 -2.60
N ILE A 261 -6.26 8.41 -1.54
CA ILE A 261 -6.86 8.59 -0.21
C ILE A 261 -8.06 9.55 -0.27
N GLU A 262 -7.89 10.72 -0.94
CA GLU A 262 -8.97 11.69 -1.14
C GLU A 262 -10.16 11.12 -1.93
N ALA A 263 -9.89 10.20 -2.86
CA ALA A 263 -10.92 9.56 -3.70
C ALA A 263 -11.61 8.35 -3.05
N GLY A 264 -11.20 7.98 -1.82
CA GLY A 264 -11.85 6.91 -1.06
C GLY A 264 -11.07 5.59 -1.01
N ALA A 265 -9.77 5.59 -1.29
CA ALA A 265 -8.94 4.44 -0.94
C ALA A 265 -8.84 4.33 0.59
N ASP A 266 -8.97 3.11 1.11
CA ASP A 266 -8.87 2.82 2.53
C ASP A 266 -7.41 2.60 2.93
N ARG A 267 -6.63 1.93 2.06
CA ARG A 267 -5.24 1.58 2.28
C ARG A 267 -4.38 2.00 1.08
N VAL A 268 -3.19 2.51 1.35
CA VAL A 268 -2.20 2.85 0.32
C VAL A 268 -0.90 2.12 0.58
N HIS A 269 -0.26 1.71 -0.51
CA HIS A 269 0.94 0.89 -0.49
C HIS A 269 2.19 1.75 -0.70
N GLY A 270 3.27 1.36 -0.05
CA GLY A 270 4.57 2.00 -0.21
C GLY A 270 5.72 1.09 0.19
N THR A 271 6.93 1.57 0.02
CA THR A 271 8.15 0.87 0.42
C THR A 271 9.10 1.81 1.13
N ALA A 272 9.93 1.31 2.02
CA ALA A 272 11.01 2.09 2.63
C ALA A 272 11.84 2.76 1.54
N LEU A 273 12.09 4.07 1.67
CA LEU A 273 12.90 4.84 0.71
C LEU A 273 12.34 4.84 -0.72
N GLY A 274 11.17 4.27 -0.93
CA GLY A 274 10.55 4.11 -2.24
C GLY A 274 11.29 3.12 -3.15
N VAL A 275 12.00 2.14 -2.60
CA VAL A 275 12.65 1.09 -3.39
C VAL A 275 11.60 0.24 -4.12
N GLY A 276 11.96 -0.31 -5.27
CA GLY A 276 11.06 -1.15 -6.06
C GLY A 276 11.51 -1.27 -7.51
N GLU A 277 10.67 -1.85 -8.34
CA GLU A 277 10.95 -1.98 -9.75
C GLU A 277 11.15 -0.63 -10.45
N ARG A 278 12.04 -0.57 -11.43
CA ARG A 278 12.33 0.60 -12.28
C ARG A 278 12.71 1.83 -11.45
N ALA A 279 11.82 2.85 -11.38
CA ALA A 279 12.02 4.07 -10.58
C ALA A 279 11.61 3.90 -9.10
N GLY A 280 10.94 2.80 -8.75
CA GLY A 280 10.51 2.48 -7.39
C GLY A 280 9.02 2.74 -7.14
N ASN A 281 8.64 2.61 -5.88
CA ASN A 281 7.29 2.77 -5.34
C ASN A 281 7.13 4.12 -4.62
N ALA A 282 5.93 4.40 -4.12
CA ALA A 282 5.73 5.51 -3.20
C ALA A 282 6.59 5.31 -1.94
N PRO A 283 7.43 6.28 -1.53
CA PRO A 283 8.24 6.17 -0.32
C PRO A 283 7.37 6.17 0.94
N MET A 284 7.35 5.07 1.69
CA MET A 284 6.53 4.92 2.90
C MET A 284 6.89 5.95 3.96
N ASP A 285 8.17 6.23 4.13
CA ASP A 285 8.68 7.24 5.05
C ASP A 285 8.11 8.63 4.78
N GLN A 286 8.09 9.06 3.51
CA GLN A 286 7.50 10.33 3.11
C GLN A 286 5.98 10.30 3.17
N LEU A 287 5.35 9.19 2.84
CA LEU A 287 3.90 9.03 2.87
C LEU A 287 3.35 9.19 4.29
N LEU A 288 3.98 8.52 5.28
CA LEU A 288 3.64 8.67 6.69
C LEU A 288 3.75 10.13 7.17
N VAL A 289 4.85 10.83 6.81
CA VAL A 289 5.04 12.25 7.17
C VAL A 289 3.97 13.13 6.53
N ASN A 290 3.66 12.94 5.24
CA ASN A 290 2.62 13.71 4.57
C ASN A 290 1.24 13.51 5.23
N CYS A 291 0.85 12.27 5.49
CA CYS A 291 -0.43 11.97 6.14
C CYS A 291 -0.49 12.52 7.57
N LYS A 292 0.61 12.50 8.31
CA LYS A 292 0.70 13.11 9.65
C LYS A 292 0.52 14.63 9.59
N LEU A 293 1.20 15.31 8.67
CA LEU A 293 1.09 16.76 8.50
C LEU A 293 -0.29 17.20 8.03
N LEU A 294 -0.98 16.36 7.25
CA LEU A 294 -2.36 16.58 6.83
C LEU A 294 -3.40 16.26 7.93
N GLY A 295 -2.94 15.74 9.08
CA GLY A 295 -3.83 15.35 10.17
C GLY A 295 -4.71 14.14 9.88
N TRP A 296 -4.30 13.30 8.93
CA TRP A 296 -5.04 12.08 8.54
C TRP A 296 -4.68 10.87 9.40
N ILE A 297 -3.55 10.92 10.10
CA ILE A 297 -3.07 9.86 11.01
C ILE A 297 -2.47 10.46 12.28
N ASP A 298 -2.51 9.67 13.37
CA ASP A 298 -1.93 10.04 14.67
C ASP A 298 -0.70 9.19 15.06
N ASN A 299 -0.19 8.39 14.12
CA ASN A 299 0.93 7.47 14.35
C ASN A 299 2.13 8.16 15.02
N ASP A 300 2.79 7.47 15.93
CA ASP A 300 4.08 7.90 16.47
C ASP A 300 5.19 7.63 15.46
N LEU A 301 5.77 8.68 14.90
CA LEU A 301 6.82 8.61 13.90
C LEU A 301 8.24 8.75 14.48
N THR A 302 8.42 8.66 15.80
CA THR A 302 9.74 8.81 16.44
C THR A 302 10.74 7.75 16.01
N THR A 303 10.27 6.56 15.57
CA THR A 303 11.12 5.47 15.05
C THR A 303 11.36 5.54 13.54
N LEU A 304 10.81 6.52 12.84
CA LEU A 304 10.96 6.68 11.38
C LEU A 304 12.44 6.77 10.92
N PRO A 305 13.31 7.53 11.59
CA PRO A 305 14.74 7.55 11.24
C PRO A 305 15.40 6.16 11.34
N ALA A 306 15.05 5.40 12.37
CA ALA A 306 15.59 4.04 12.55
C ALA A 306 15.09 3.07 11.46
N TYR A 307 13.82 3.20 11.03
CA TYR A 307 13.27 2.41 9.93
C TYR A 307 14.00 2.70 8.61
N VAL A 308 14.18 3.97 8.27
CA VAL A 308 14.90 4.40 7.06
C VAL A 308 16.36 3.90 7.07
N GLU A 309 17.04 4.04 8.22
CA GLU A 309 18.42 3.60 8.38
C GLU A 309 18.55 2.07 8.27
N ALA A 310 17.67 1.32 8.94
CA ALA A 310 17.66 -0.14 8.92
C ALA A 310 17.41 -0.67 7.50
N ALA A 311 16.39 -0.11 6.81
CA ALA A 311 16.08 -0.48 5.43
C ALA A 311 17.22 -0.12 4.48
N GLY A 312 17.76 1.12 4.55
CA GLY A 312 18.86 1.56 3.69
C GLY A 312 20.10 0.68 3.83
N LYS A 313 20.49 0.33 5.07
CA LYS A 313 21.62 -0.57 5.34
C LYS A 313 21.34 -2.01 4.88
N ALA A 314 20.16 -2.52 5.12
CA ALA A 314 19.80 -3.89 4.80
C ALA A 314 19.73 -4.12 3.28
N LEU A 315 19.22 -3.15 2.55
CA LEU A 315 19.04 -3.18 1.09
C LEU A 315 20.25 -2.64 0.32
N GLU A 316 21.27 -2.14 1.02
CA GLU A 316 22.46 -1.49 0.45
C GLU A 316 22.12 -0.30 -0.46
N VAL A 317 21.10 0.47 -0.08
CA VAL A 317 20.70 1.71 -0.77
C VAL A 317 21.47 2.89 -0.17
N ALA A 318 22.08 3.72 -1.05
CA ALA A 318 22.88 4.89 -0.65
C ALA A 318 22.02 6.10 -0.27
#